data_800b83fce61a658085c138ead3f82624
#
_entry.id   800b83fce61a658085c138ead3f82624
#
_cell.length_a   1.000
_cell.length_b   1.000
_cell.length_c   1.000
_cell.angle_alpha   90.00
_cell.angle_beta   90.00
_cell.angle_gamma   90.00
#
_symmetry.space_group_name_H-M   'P 1'
#
loop_
_entity.id
_entity.type
_entity.pdbx_description
1 polymer ?
#
loop_
_entity_poly.entity_id
_entity_poly.type
_entity_poly.pdbx_seq_one_letter_code
_entity_poly.pdbx_strand_id
1 'polypeptide(L)'
;MDYVTLGRTGLRVSVAGLGCGGFSQLGLAQGKSEADAIAIIRQALGLGVNLFDTADAYGTEGVLGKAIKSVRREDVVICTKAPFSFSNPHSTSEGIVASLDKSLRQLDTDYIDVYQLHGVPPGAYDHALSDLAPVLLREKEKGKFCYLGITETAPHDREHQTLNRAAQDGVWDVVMVGFHMMHQNARDRVFPLTRANRVGTLLMFAVRNIFSQPERLRSTLRDLAAAGEVPQSFADPPDPLAFLIHDDGASTVPDAAYRFVRHEPGVDVVLFGTGDPAHLRTNIASILKPPLPEPDRAQLSALFGHLVGVGLDAPHLSRPRR
;
A
#
# COMPACT_ATOMS: atom_id res chain seq x y z
N MET A 1 -9.12 2.84 -17.36
CA MET A 1 -8.86 2.25 -16.02
C MET A 1 -9.25 0.79 -16.06
N ASP A 2 -8.36 -0.09 -15.63
CA ASP A 2 -8.66 -1.51 -15.46
C ASP A 2 -9.24 -1.76 -14.08
N TYR A 3 -10.09 -2.80 -13.98
CA TYR A 3 -10.73 -3.18 -12.73
C TYR A 3 -10.58 -4.67 -12.48
N VAL A 4 -10.44 -5.02 -11.21
CA VAL A 4 -10.36 -6.41 -10.73
C VAL A 4 -11.36 -6.65 -9.60
N THR A 5 -11.63 -7.90 -9.31
CA THR A 5 -12.33 -8.27 -8.07
C THR A 5 -11.33 -8.38 -6.94
N LEU A 6 -11.55 -7.69 -5.83
CA LEU A 6 -10.67 -7.69 -4.67
C LEU A 6 -10.85 -9.00 -3.88
N GLY A 7 -10.02 -9.99 -4.17
CA GLY A 7 -10.09 -11.30 -3.53
C GLY A 7 -11.50 -11.90 -3.51
N ARG A 8 -11.93 -12.39 -2.33
CA ARG A 8 -13.27 -12.98 -2.10
C ARG A 8 -14.35 -11.95 -1.75
N THR A 9 -14.03 -10.67 -1.70
CA THR A 9 -14.99 -9.62 -1.28
C THR A 9 -16.10 -9.37 -2.30
N GLY A 10 -15.87 -9.70 -3.56
CA GLY A 10 -16.77 -9.34 -4.65
C GLY A 10 -16.72 -7.86 -5.06
N LEU A 11 -15.98 -7.03 -4.33
CA LEU A 11 -15.79 -5.61 -4.69
C LEU A 11 -15.03 -5.49 -6.01
N ARG A 12 -15.62 -4.75 -6.97
CA ARG A 12 -14.95 -4.41 -8.23
C ARG A 12 -14.16 -3.11 -8.03
N VAL A 13 -12.84 -3.22 -7.99
CA VAL A 13 -11.93 -2.12 -7.67
C VAL A 13 -11.00 -1.78 -8.84
N SER A 14 -10.62 -0.51 -8.96
CA SER A 14 -9.58 -0.08 -9.88
C SER A 14 -8.23 -0.66 -9.48
N VAL A 15 -7.43 -1.11 -10.46
CA VAL A 15 -6.09 -1.67 -10.24
C VAL A 15 -5.10 -0.66 -9.66
N ALA A 16 -5.40 0.63 -9.81
CA ALA A 16 -4.71 1.74 -9.17
C ALA A 16 -5.59 2.28 -8.04
N GLY A 17 -5.11 2.24 -6.80
CA GLY A 17 -5.78 2.78 -5.61
C GLY A 17 -5.08 4.05 -5.12
N LEU A 18 -5.83 5.09 -4.77
CA LEU A 18 -5.25 6.31 -4.21
C LEU A 18 -5.05 6.18 -2.70
N GLY A 19 -3.78 6.12 -2.27
CA GLY A 19 -3.41 6.23 -0.87
C GLY A 19 -3.43 7.69 -0.40
N CYS A 20 -4.23 7.99 0.61
CA CYS A 20 -4.39 9.34 1.18
C CYS A 20 -3.37 9.65 2.28
N GLY A 21 -2.51 8.70 2.65
CA GLY A 21 -1.45 8.84 3.65
C GLY A 21 -0.06 9.03 3.06
N GLY A 22 0.93 8.40 3.72
CA GLY A 22 2.31 8.38 3.27
C GLY A 22 3.03 9.71 3.45
N PHE A 23 4.03 9.99 2.61
CA PHE A 23 4.84 11.20 2.69
C PHE A 23 4.11 12.46 2.22
N SER A 24 3.14 12.32 1.31
CA SER A 24 2.44 13.47 0.72
C SER A 24 1.18 13.87 1.48
N GLN A 25 0.45 12.89 2.03
CA GLN A 25 -0.89 13.13 2.62
C GLN A 25 -1.76 14.00 1.67
N LEU A 26 -1.83 13.61 0.39
CA LEU A 26 -2.54 14.38 -0.65
C LEU A 26 -1.99 15.82 -0.88
N GLY A 27 -0.77 16.09 -0.47
CA GLY A 27 -0.14 17.41 -0.52
C GLY A 27 -0.18 18.17 0.80
N LEU A 28 -1.00 17.79 1.76
CA LEU A 28 -1.11 18.46 3.06
C LEU A 28 0.22 18.47 3.83
N ALA A 29 1.01 17.38 3.75
CA ALA A 29 2.33 17.33 4.37
C ALA A 29 3.37 18.27 3.71
N GLN A 30 3.10 18.78 2.50
CA GLN A 30 3.88 19.79 1.80
C GLN A 30 3.26 21.19 1.89
N GLY A 31 2.30 21.42 2.78
CA GLY A 31 1.68 22.71 3.01
C GLY A 31 0.60 23.12 1.99
N LYS A 32 0.13 22.20 1.15
CA LYS A 32 -1.03 22.44 0.27
C LYS A 32 -2.32 22.55 1.08
N SER A 33 -3.32 23.22 0.53
CA SER A 33 -4.62 23.41 1.17
C SER A 33 -5.48 22.13 1.14
N GLU A 34 -6.50 22.08 2.00
CA GLU A 34 -7.54 21.05 1.96
C GLU A 34 -8.26 21.03 0.60
N ALA A 35 -8.49 22.20 0.00
CA ALA A 35 -9.09 22.29 -1.34
C ALA A 35 -8.25 21.63 -2.42
N ASP A 36 -6.91 21.76 -2.35
CA ASP A 36 -6.00 21.08 -3.26
C ASP A 36 -6.06 19.56 -3.06
N ALA A 37 -6.09 19.09 -1.82
CA ALA A 37 -6.22 17.68 -1.51
C ALA A 37 -7.55 17.08 -2.01
N ILE A 38 -8.66 17.80 -1.85
CA ILE A 38 -9.97 17.43 -2.41
C ILE A 38 -9.89 17.37 -3.95
N ALA A 39 -9.21 18.31 -4.59
CA ALA A 39 -9.06 18.34 -6.04
C ALA A 39 -8.28 17.12 -6.56
N ILE A 40 -7.25 16.65 -5.84
CA ILE A 40 -6.51 15.42 -6.16
C ILE A 40 -7.45 14.21 -6.15
N ILE A 41 -8.29 14.04 -5.11
CA ILE A 41 -9.23 12.92 -5.01
C ILE A 41 -10.25 12.98 -6.15
N ARG A 42 -10.83 14.15 -6.42
CA ARG A 42 -11.80 14.33 -7.51
C ARG A 42 -11.19 14.08 -8.89
N GLN A 43 -9.94 14.47 -9.08
CA GLN A 43 -9.23 14.16 -10.32
C GLN A 43 -8.99 12.66 -10.47
N ALA A 44 -8.64 11.95 -9.38
CA ALA A 44 -8.49 10.50 -9.37
C ALA A 44 -9.82 9.80 -9.74
N LEU A 45 -10.95 10.24 -9.15
CA LEU A 45 -12.29 9.78 -9.52
C LEU A 45 -12.57 9.98 -11.02
N GLY A 46 -12.27 11.16 -11.55
CA GLY A 46 -12.43 11.48 -12.98
C GLY A 46 -11.56 10.62 -13.91
N LEU A 47 -10.47 10.06 -13.41
CA LEU A 47 -9.59 9.10 -14.11
C LEU A 47 -10.00 7.63 -13.90
N GLY A 48 -11.10 7.38 -13.20
CA GLY A 48 -11.66 6.06 -12.97
C GLY A 48 -11.10 5.32 -11.75
N VAL A 49 -10.33 5.97 -10.88
CA VAL A 49 -9.97 5.41 -9.58
C VAL A 49 -11.21 5.36 -8.71
N ASN A 50 -11.55 4.18 -8.20
CA ASN A 50 -12.68 4.01 -7.29
C ASN A 50 -12.27 3.46 -5.92
N LEU A 51 -11.00 3.09 -5.71
CA LEU A 51 -10.49 2.65 -4.40
C LEU A 51 -9.63 3.75 -3.77
N PHE A 52 -10.01 4.15 -2.55
CA PHE A 52 -9.31 5.16 -1.74
C PHE A 52 -8.90 4.55 -0.41
N ASP A 53 -7.61 4.63 -0.09
CA ASP A 53 -7.04 4.10 1.13
C ASP A 53 -6.61 5.23 2.07
N THR A 54 -7.21 5.28 3.24
CA THR A 54 -6.88 6.23 4.31
C THR A 54 -6.64 5.53 5.65
N ALA A 55 -6.51 6.27 6.73
CA ALA A 55 -6.47 5.78 8.10
C ALA A 55 -6.78 6.91 9.07
N ASP A 56 -7.29 6.59 10.25
CA ASP A 56 -7.47 7.55 11.36
C ASP A 56 -6.17 8.32 11.66
N ALA A 57 -5.04 7.62 11.64
CA ALA A 57 -3.72 8.21 11.90
C ALA A 57 -3.22 9.21 10.83
N TYR A 58 -3.82 9.25 9.64
CA TYR A 58 -3.37 10.13 8.56
C TYR A 58 -3.98 11.53 8.62
N GLY A 59 -5.15 11.67 9.27
CA GLY A 59 -5.89 12.94 9.33
C GLY A 59 -6.52 13.33 7.98
N THR A 60 -6.69 12.40 7.06
CA THR A 60 -7.20 12.64 5.70
C THR A 60 -8.62 12.10 5.48
N GLU A 61 -9.22 11.44 6.47
CA GLU A 61 -10.57 10.89 6.37
C GLU A 61 -11.62 11.97 6.06
N GLY A 62 -11.58 13.10 6.76
CA GLY A 62 -12.50 14.21 6.50
C GLY A 62 -12.35 14.85 5.13
N VAL A 63 -11.12 14.89 4.60
CA VAL A 63 -10.83 15.35 3.24
C VAL A 63 -11.44 14.39 2.22
N LEU A 64 -11.26 13.09 2.41
CA LEU A 64 -11.86 12.06 1.55
C LEU A 64 -13.39 12.14 1.60
N GLY A 65 -13.99 12.21 2.79
CA GLY A 65 -15.44 12.33 2.96
C GLY A 65 -16.03 13.52 2.19
N LYS A 66 -15.40 14.70 2.27
CA LYS A 66 -15.81 15.89 1.50
C LYS A 66 -15.67 15.70 0.00
N ALA A 67 -14.60 15.04 -0.45
CA ALA A 67 -14.32 14.87 -1.86
C ALA A 67 -15.33 13.96 -2.56
N ILE A 68 -15.74 12.85 -1.90
CA ILE A 68 -16.63 11.84 -2.49
C ILE A 68 -18.12 12.22 -2.47
N LYS A 69 -18.51 13.33 -1.82
CA LYS A 69 -19.91 13.84 -1.88
C LYS A 69 -20.38 14.15 -3.32
N SER A 70 -19.47 14.23 -4.26
CA SER A 70 -19.80 14.49 -5.68
C SER A 70 -20.19 13.25 -6.47
N VAL A 71 -20.10 12.05 -5.89
CA VAL A 71 -20.42 10.77 -6.53
C VAL A 71 -21.33 9.94 -5.62
N ARG A 72 -21.95 8.91 -6.15
CA ARG A 72 -22.75 7.99 -5.35
C ARG A 72 -21.80 7.16 -4.45
N ARG A 73 -22.22 6.92 -3.22
CA ARG A 73 -21.38 6.19 -2.24
C ARG A 73 -20.99 4.79 -2.69
N GLU A 74 -21.89 4.10 -3.37
CA GLU A 74 -21.65 2.75 -3.90
C GLU A 74 -20.69 2.69 -5.09
N ASP A 75 -20.36 3.81 -5.72
CA ASP A 75 -19.39 3.89 -6.81
C ASP A 75 -17.93 3.97 -6.28
N VAL A 76 -17.75 4.07 -4.96
CA VAL A 76 -16.46 4.27 -4.31
C VAL A 76 -16.22 3.19 -3.27
N VAL A 77 -15.02 2.63 -3.26
CA VAL A 77 -14.53 1.68 -2.25
C VAL A 77 -13.59 2.42 -1.30
N ILE A 78 -13.99 2.52 -0.04
CA ILE A 78 -13.22 3.19 1.02
C ILE A 78 -12.55 2.14 1.88
N CYS A 79 -11.21 2.22 1.96
CA CYS A 79 -10.42 1.48 2.92
C CYS A 79 -9.91 2.45 3.99
N THR A 80 -10.18 2.16 5.27
CA THR A 80 -9.57 2.89 6.39
C THR A 80 -9.15 1.93 7.50
N LYS A 81 -8.47 2.46 8.54
CA LYS A 81 -7.73 1.61 9.46
C LYS A 81 -7.83 2.12 10.89
N ALA A 82 -8.04 1.18 11.83
CA ALA A 82 -7.85 1.43 13.25
C ALA A 82 -6.35 1.56 13.55
N PRO A 83 -5.92 2.54 14.36
CA PRO A 83 -4.54 2.62 14.78
C PRO A 83 -4.19 1.41 15.66
N PHE A 84 -3.14 0.72 15.29
CA PHE A 84 -2.48 -0.26 16.15
C PHE A 84 -1.20 0.40 16.68
N SER A 85 -1.09 0.60 17.97
CA SER A 85 0.02 1.37 18.55
C SER A 85 1.24 0.50 18.79
N PHE A 86 2.39 0.87 18.21
CA PHE A 86 3.70 0.27 18.51
C PHE A 86 4.15 0.49 19.97
N SER A 87 3.75 1.62 20.57
CA SER A 87 4.09 1.96 21.94
C SER A 87 3.13 1.33 22.96
N ASN A 88 1.97 0.88 22.52
CA ASN A 88 1.01 0.12 23.29
C ASN A 88 0.51 -1.05 22.45
N PRO A 89 1.16 -2.24 22.53
CA PRO A 89 0.74 -3.42 21.78
C PRO A 89 -0.69 -3.89 22.15
N HIS A 90 -1.26 -3.33 23.20
CA HIS A 90 -2.61 -3.61 23.65
C HIS A 90 -3.58 -2.52 23.14
N SER A 91 -3.81 -2.44 21.83
CA SER A 91 -5.01 -1.76 21.35
C SER A 91 -6.21 -2.42 22.01
N THR A 92 -7.02 -1.64 22.70
CA THR A 92 -8.19 -2.19 23.41
C THR A 92 -9.38 -2.36 22.48
N SER A 93 -10.27 -3.27 22.80
CA SER A 93 -11.52 -3.48 22.10
C SER A 93 -12.35 -2.20 22.00
N GLU A 94 -12.43 -1.45 23.10
CA GLU A 94 -13.15 -0.16 23.19
C GLU A 94 -12.47 0.89 22.30
N GLY A 95 -11.15 0.97 22.32
CA GLY A 95 -10.37 1.92 21.51
C GLY A 95 -10.56 1.69 20.01
N ILE A 96 -10.60 0.43 19.57
CA ILE A 96 -10.80 0.07 18.16
C ILE A 96 -12.23 0.42 17.70
N VAL A 97 -13.25 0.14 18.52
CA VAL A 97 -14.64 0.52 18.22
C VAL A 97 -14.79 2.05 18.19
N ALA A 98 -14.20 2.75 19.14
CA ALA A 98 -14.22 4.21 19.15
C ALA A 98 -13.54 4.82 17.91
N SER A 99 -12.44 4.22 17.44
CA SER A 99 -11.76 4.60 16.20
C SER A 99 -12.66 4.36 14.98
N LEU A 100 -13.33 3.21 14.89
CA LEU A 100 -14.29 2.91 13.82
C LEU A 100 -15.42 3.97 13.78
N ASP A 101 -16.03 4.27 14.90
CA ASP A 101 -17.09 5.27 14.99
C ASP A 101 -16.62 6.69 14.66
N LYS A 102 -15.36 7.01 15.00
CA LYS A 102 -14.71 8.26 14.61
C LYS A 102 -14.49 8.32 13.09
N SER A 103 -13.99 7.24 12.49
CA SER A 103 -13.76 7.13 11.05
C SER A 103 -15.06 7.33 10.27
N LEU A 104 -16.17 6.69 10.67
CA LEU A 104 -17.49 6.87 10.06
C LEU A 104 -17.94 8.33 10.10
N ARG A 105 -17.78 9.00 11.26
CA ARG A 105 -18.12 10.44 11.38
C ARG A 105 -17.23 11.33 10.52
N GLN A 106 -15.91 11.07 10.45
CA GLN A 106 -14.99 11.88 9.66
C GLN A 106 -15.20 11.69 8.15
N LEU A 107 -15.46 10.46 7.71
CA LEU A 107 -15.79 10.14 6.33
C LEU A 107 -17.21 10.60 5.95
N ASP A 108 -18.05 10.94 6.95
CA ASP A 108 -19.46 11.30 6.76
C ASP A 108 -20.20 10.25 5.92
N THR A 109 -20.14 8.98 6.38
CA THR A 109 -20.73 7.81 5.72
C THR A 109 -21.27 6.82 6.74
N ASP A 110 -22.29 6.06 6.37
CA ASP A 110 -22.91 5.06 7.24
C ASP A 110 -22.12 3.75 7.29
N TYR A 111 -21.28 3.49 6.29
CA TYR A 111 -20.47 2.28 6.22
C TYR A 111 -19.11 2.51 5.56
N ILE A 112 -18.15 1.62 5.88
CA ILE A 112 -16.82 1.53 5.29
C ILE A 112 -16.75 0.21 4.50
N ASP A 113 -16.14 0.19 3.30
CA ASP A 113 -16.04 -1.05 2.52
C ASP A 113 -15.02 -2.01 3.13
N VAL A 114 -13.81 -1.53 3.46
CA VAL A 114 -12.76 -2.35 4.09
C VAL A 114 -12.21 -1.63 5.32
N TYR A 115 -12.44 -2.21 6.50
CA TYR A 115 -11.87 -1.71 7.75
C TYR A 115 -10.71 -2.60 8.19
N GLN A 116 -9.53 -2.02 8.47
CA GLN A 116 -8.32 -2.77 8.69
C GLN A 116 -7.70 -2.51 10.08
N LEU A 117 -7.01 -3.48 10.64
CA LEU A 117 -6.04 -3.26 11.73
C LEU A 117 -4.74 -2.74 11.14
N HIS A 118 -4.28 -1.58 11.61
CA HIS A 118 -3.19 -0.82 11.00
C HIS A 118 -1.82 -1.18 11.57
N GLY A 119 -1.03 -1.90 10.80
CA GLY A 119 0.37 -2.17 11.13
C GLY A 119 0.54 -3.12 12.31
N VAL A 120 -0.08 -4.28 12.25
CA VAL A 120 0.03 -5.31 13.29
C VAL A 120 1.41 -5.97 13.22
N PRO A 121 2.24 -5.89 14.28
CA PRO A 121 3.53 -6.57 14.31
C PRO A 121 3.34 -8.07 14.60
N PRO A 122 4.29 -8.94 14.20
CA PRO A 122 4.19 -10.40 14.42
C PRO A 122 3.89 -10.79 15.85
N GLY A 123 4.53 -10.14 16.83
CA GLY A 123 4.34 -10.44 18.25
C GLY A 123 2.97 -10.03 18.83
N ALA A 124 2.15 -9.28 18.07
CA ALA A 124 0.81 -8.90 18.50
C ALA A 124 -0.29 -9.55 17.65
N TYR A 125 0.09 -10.46 16.74
CA TYR A 125 -0.87 -11.08 15.85
C TYR A 125 -1.93 -11.92 16.59
N ASP A 126 -1.54 -12.67 17.63
CA ASP A 126 -2.48 -13.47 18.41
C ASP A 126 -3.53 -12.60 19.11
N HIS A 127 -3.13 -11.45 19.66
CA HIS A 127 -4.04 -10.47 20.22
C HIS A 127 -4.98 -9.90 19.14
N ALA A 128 -4.46 -9.55 17.95
CA ALA A 128 -5.28 -9.08 16.86
C ALA A 128 -6.34 -10.11 16.43
N LEU A 129 -5.95 -11.38 16.35
CA LEU A 129 -6.83 -12.47 15.93
C LEU A 129 -7.85 -12.86 17.00
N SER A 130 -7.41 -13.04 18.26
CA SER A 130 -8.24 -13.63 19.32
C SER A 130 -9.09 -12.61 20.07
N ASP A 131 -8.60 -11.38 20.22
CA ASP A 131 -9.27 -10.37 21.06
C ASP A 131 -9.94 -9.28 20.22
N LEU A 132 -9.28 -8.80 19.16
CA LEU A 132 -9.77 -7.64 18.40
C LEU A 132 -10.67 -8.02 17.22
N ALA A 133 -10.32 -9.06 16.47
CA ALA A 133 -11.11 -9.47 15.32
C ALA A 133 -12.55 -9.88 15.70
N PRO A 134 -12.81 -10.63 16.79
CA PRO A 134 -14.19 -10.93 17.22
C PRO A 134 -15.02 -9.69 17.57
N VAL A 135 -14.37 -8.65 18.13
CA VAL A 135 -15.04 -7.37 18.43
C VAL A 135 -15.43 -6.67 17.12
N LEU A 136 -14.51 -6.58 16.18
CA LEU A 136 -14.76 -5.97 14.87
C LEU A 136 -15.81 -6.75 14.07
N LEU A 137 -15.81 -8.07 14.12
CA LEU A 137 -16.85 -8.88 13.45
C LEU A 137 -18.26 -8.57 13.98
N ARG A 138 -18.42 -8.30 15.28
CA ARG A 138 -19.71 -7.84 15.84
C ARG A 138 -20.09 -6.42 15.33
N GLU A 139 -19.13 -5.54 15.11
CA GLU A 139 -19.39 -4.23 14.50
C GLU A 139 -19.73 -4.34 13.00
N LYS A 140 -19.14 -5.31 12.30
CA LYS A 140 -19.51 -5.69 10.93
C LYS A 140 -20.98 -6.16 10.84
N GLU A 141 -21.43 -7.00 11.79
CA GLU A 141 -22.83 -7.45 11.88
C GLU A 141 -23.82 -6.28 12.08
N LYS A 142 -23.36 -5.17 12.68
CA LYS A 142 -24.13 -3.93 12.80
C LYS A 142 -24.13 -3.09 11.51
N GLY A 143 -23.45 -3.53 10.48
CA GLY A 143 -23.38 -2.86 9.17
C GLY A 143 -22.38 -1.68 9.10
N LYS A 144 -21.52 -1.48 10.10
CA LYS A 144 -20.57 -0.37 10.11
C LYS A 144 -19.46 -0.50 9.07
N PHE A 145 -19.14 -1.71 8.67
CA PHE A 145 -18.23 -1.99 7.56
C PHE A 145 -18.55 -3.34 6.89
N CYS A 146 -18.04 -3.53 5.66
CA CYS A 146 -18.35 -4.71 4.86
C CYS A 146 -17.31 -5.82 5.00
N TYR A 147 -16.02 -5.49 4.99
CA TYR A 147 -14.91 -6.45 4.96
C TYR A 147 -13.84 -6.09 5.99
N LEU A 148 -13.30 -7.13 6.64
CA LEU A 148 -12.24 -6.98 7.62
C LEU A 148 -10.88 -7.20 6.97
N GLY A 149 -9.92 -6.29 7.24
CA GLY A 149 -8.57 -6.40 6.75
C GLY A 149 -7.50 -6.21 7.82
N ILE A 150 -6.26 -6.45 7.42
CA ILE A 150 -5.08 -6.28 8.27
C ILE A 150 -3.91 -5.76 7.44
N THR A 151 -3.08 -4.90 8.03
CA THR A 151 -1.84 -4.45 7.40
C THR A 151 -0.63 -4.86 8.24
N GLU A 152 0.45 -5.18 7.58
CA GLU A 152 1.73 -5.44 8.23
C GLU A 152 2.48 -4.14 8.56
N THR A 153 3.55 -4.30 9.33
CA THR A 153 4.52 -3.25 9.64
C THR A 153 5.79 -3.48 8.84
N ALA A 154 5.72 -3.37 7.50
CA ALA A 154 6.78 -3.83 6.61
C ALA A 154 8.22 -3.48 7.03
N PRO A 155 8.57 -2.29 7.56
CA PRO A 155 9.92 -2.03 8.07
C PRO A 155 10.33 -2.91 9.25
N HIS A 156 9.38 -3.41 10.06
CA HIS A 156 9.63 -4.22 11.26
C HIS A 156 9.28 -5.69 11.06
N ASP A 157 8.46 -6.02 10.06
CA ASP A 157 8.10 -7.39 9.65
C ASP A 157 8.57 -7.65 8.22
N ARG A 158 9.89 -7.64 8.04
CA ARG A 158 10.51 -7.80 6.72
C ARG A 158 10.27 -9.16 6.08
N GLU A 159 9.89 -10.14 6.90
CA GLU A 159 9.63 -11.52 6.49
C GLU A 159 8.14 -11.82 6.32
N HIS A 160 7.28 -10.80 6.40
CA HIS A 160 5.83 -10.91 6.25
C HIS A 160 5.17 -11.94 7.18
N GLN A 161 5.69 -12.12 8.41
CA GLN A 161 5.21 -13.13 9.36
C GLN A 161 3.73 -12.92 9.70
N THR A 162 3.32 -11.66 9.90
CA THR A 162 1.92 -11.29 10.15
C THR A 162 1.03 -11.70 8.99
N LEU A 163 1.38 -11.32 7.75
CA LEU A 163 0.54 -11.59 6.59
C LEU A 163 0.56 -13.06 6.15
N ASN A 164 1.68 -13.76 6.37
CA ASN A 164 1.74 -15.20 6.12
C ASN A 164 0.69 -15.96 6.95
N ARG A 165 0.53 -15.60 8.22
CA ARG A 165 -0.52 -16.14 9.09
C ARG A 165 -1.90 -15.66 8.66
N ALA A 166 -2.07 -14.36 8.50
CA ALA A 166 -3.34 -13.73 8.17
C ALA A 166 -3.98 -14.29 6.89
N ALA A 167 -3.18 -14.60 5.88
CA ALA A 167 -3.66 -15.17 4.64
C ALA A 167 -4.25 -16.59 4.79
N GLN A 168 -4.02 -17.26 5.91
CA GLN A 168 -4.44 -18.65 6.18
C GLN A 168 -5.57 -18.77 7.20
N ASP A 169 -5.73 -17.82 8.11
CA ASP A 169 -6.65 -17.93 9.25
C ASP A 169 -8.14 -17.77 8.87
N GLY A 170 -8.45 -17.38 7.65
CA GLY A 170 -9.82 -17.28 7.15
C GLY A 170 -10.64 -16.08 7.69
N VAL A 171 -10.10 -15.30 8.60
CA VAL A 171 -10.74 -14.14 9.25
C VAL A 171 -10.61 -12.88 8.40
N TRP A 172 -9.45 -12.67 7.78
CA TRP A 172 -9.12 -11.45 7.05
C TRP A 172 -9.54 -11.55 5.59
N ASP A 173 -10.40 -10.65 5.14
CA ASP A 173 -10.86 -10.59 3.75
C ASP A 173 -9.85 -9.89 2.84
N VAL A 174 -9.07 -8.95 3.40
CA VAL A 174 -8.09 -8.13 2.68
C VAL A 174 -6.81 -7.97 3.49
N VAL A 175 -5.65 -8.04 2.83
CA VAL A 175 -4.34 -7.74 3.43
C VAL A 175 -3.65 -6.60 2.68
N MET A 176 -2.83 -5.82 3.41
CA MET A 176 -1.99 -4.79 2.79
C MET A 176 -0.52 -5.15 2.96
N VAL A 177 0.15 -5.36 1.83
CA VAL A 177 1.49 -5.95 1.74
C VAL A 177 2.50 -4.97 1.14
N GLY A 178 3.70 -4.93 1.72
CA GLY A 178 4.84 -4.21 1.17
C GLY A 178 5.58 -5.06 0.14
N PHE A 179 5.69 -4.56 -1.10
CA PHE A 179 6.41 -5.27 -2.16
C PHE A 179 6.91 -4.27 -3.20
N HIS A 180 8.14 -4.44 -3.65
CA HIS A 180 8.74 -3.66 -4.72
C HIS A 180 10.02 -4.32 -5.28
N MET A 181 10.66 -3.72 -6.29
CA MET A 181 11.78 -4.30 -7.02
C MET A 181 12.94 -4.81 -6.14
N MET A 182 13.20 -4.20 -4.96
CA MET A 182 14.28 -4.57 -4.04
C MET A 182 13.78 -5.21 -2.74
N HIS A 183 12.52 -5.62 -2.68
CA HIS A 183 11.91 -6.35 -1.58
C HIS A 183 10.83 -7.26 -2.17
N GLN A 184 11.23 -8.46 -2.59
CA GLN A 184 10.41 -9.34 -3.43
C GLN A 184 9.88 -10.59 -2.70
N ASN A 185 10.22 -10.79 -1.44
CA ASN A 185 9.94 -12.03 -0.70
C ASN A 185 8.44 -12.30 -0.42
N ALA A 186 7.55 -11.31 -0.55
CA ALA A 186 6.11 -11.55 -0.53
C ALA A 186 5.65 -12.49 -1.67
N ARG A 187 6.41 -12.56 -2.78
CA ARG A 187 6.18 -13.47 -3.91
C ARG A 187 6.04 -14.93 -3.45
N ASP A 188 6.87 -15.33 -2.50
CA ASP A 188 6.92 -16.71 -2.02
C ASP A 188 6.18 -16.87 -0.68
N ARG A 189 6.11 -15.81 0.13
CA ARG A 189 5.62 -15.88 1.51
C ARG A 189 4.16 -15.49 1.68
N VAL A 190 3.61 -14.64 0.81
CA VAL A 190 2.25 -14.08 0.96
C VAL A 190 1.37 -14.41 -0.23
N PHE A 191 1.79 -14.08 -1.45
CA PHE A 191 0.92 -14.17 -2.62
C PHE A 191 0.41 -15.58 -2.95
N PRO A 192 1.16 -16.67 -2.77
CA PRO A 192 0.61 -18.02 -2.95
C PRO A 192 -0.56 -18.31 -2.01
N LEU A 193 -0.48 -17.83 -0.76
CA LEU A 193 -1.51 -18.05 0.27
C LEU A 193 -2.74 -17.18 0.03
N THR A 194 -2.55 -15.89 -0.30
CA THR A 194 -3.68 -14.98 -0.60
C THR A 194 -4.45 -15.46 -1.83
N ARG A 195 -3.75 -15.93 -2.87
CA ARG A 195 -4.39 -16.51 -4.06
C ARG A 195 -5.16 -17.79 -3.75
N ALA A 196 -4.57 -18.73 -3.00
CA ALA A 196 -5.20 -19.98 -2.63
C ALA A 196 -6.48 -19.76 -1.80
N ASN A 197 -6.46 -18.78 -0.88
CA ASN A 197 -7.56 -18.47 0.02
C ASN A 197 -8.44 -17.30 -0.47
N ARG A 198 -8.17 -16.78 -1.66
CA ARG A 198 -8.87 -15.64 -2.27
C ARG A 198 -8.96 -14.43 -1.35
N VAL A 199 -7.89 -14.14 -0.61
CA VAL A 199 -7.75 -12.92 0.20
C VAL A 199 -7.34 -11.78 -0.72
N GLY A 200 -8.05 -10.64 -0.65
CA GLY A 200 -7.75 -9.47 -1.46
C GLY A 200 -6.42 -8.81 -1.05
N THR A 201 -5.67 -8.31 -2.02
CA THR A 201 -4.35 -7.70 -1.76
C THR A 201 -4.29 -6.24 -2.18
N LEU A 202 -3.96 -5.38 -1.23
CA LEU A 202 -3.59 -3.99 -1.45
C LEU A 202 -2.07 -3.89 -1.34
N LEU A 203 -1.39 -3.55 -2.44
CA LEU A 203 0.06 -3.44 -2.45
C LEU A 203 0.49 -2.02 -2.09
N MET A 204 1.26 -1.90 -1.02
CA MET A 204 1.92 -0.66 -0.62
C MET A 204 3.41 -0.69 -1.01
N PHE A 205 4.01 0.51 -1.10
CA PHE A 205 5.46 0.68 -1.31
C PHE A 205 5.97 0.45 -2.74
N ALA A 206 5.12 0.36 -3.74
CA ALA A 206 5.53 0.23 -5.14
C ALA A 206 6.67 1.19 -5.52
N VAL A 207 6.50 2.48 -5.18
CA VAL A 207 7.55 3.52 -5.33
C VAL A 207 7.83 4.14 -3.97
N ARG A 208 9.05 3.93 -3.47
CA ARG A 208 9.58 4.53 -2.25
C ARG A 208 10.69 5.54 -2.59
N ASN A 209 11.20 6.21 -1.58
CA ASN A 209 12.28 7.19 -1.76
C ASN A 209 13.49 6.60 -2.49
N ILE A 210 13.76 5.33 -2.33
CA ILE A 210 14.84 4.63 -3.04
C ILE A 210 14.68 4.67 -4.57
N PHE A 211 13.46 4.72 -5.11
CA PHE A 211 13.21 4.78 -6.56
C PHE A 211 12.90 6.19 -7.06
N SER A 212 12.57 7.12 -6.18
CA SER A 212 12.27 8.51 -6.54
C SER A 212 13.41 9.48 -6.25
N GLN A 213 14.45 9.04 -5.54
CA GLN A 213 15.64 9.84 -5.19
C GLN A 213 16.92 9.14 -5.69
N PRO A 214 17.49 9.54 -6.85
CA PRO A 214 18.63 8.86 -7.48
C PRO A 214 19.85 8.71 -6.55
N GLU A 215 20.16 9.71 -5.72
CA GLU A 215 21.27 9.63 -4.77
C GLU A 215 21.08 8.54 -3.72
N ARG A 216 19.82 8.37 -3.25
CA ARG A 216 19.49 7.34 -2.29
C ARG A 216 19.63 5.95 -2.89
N LEU A 217 19.18 5.77 -4.14
CA LEU A 217 19.36 4.52 -4.87
C LEU A 217 20.84 4.17 -5.00
N ARG A 218 21.65 5.16 -5.46
CA ARG A 218 23.11 4.96 -5.61
C ARG A 218 23.80 4.61 -4.30
N SER A 219 23.48 5.33 -3.21
CA SER A 219 24.06 5.04 -1.90
C SER A 219 23.70 3.63 -1.45
N THR A 220 22.41 3.27 -1.52
CA THR A 220 21.94 1.93 -1.12
C THR A 220 22.62 0.82 -1.92
N LEU A 221 22.78 0.99 -3.25
CA LEU A 221 23.41 -0.04 -4.09
C LEU A 221 24.90 -0.17 -3.80
N ARG A 222 25.63 0.92 -3.48
CA ARG A 222 27.03 0.82 -3.03
C ARG A 222 27.13 0.07 -1.70
N ASP A 223 26.25 0.33 -0.75
CA ASP A 223 26.23 -0.38 0.54
C ASP A 223 25.96 -1.88 0.32
N LEU A 224 25.02 -2.24 -0.56
CA LEU A 224 24.72 -3.62 -0.93
C LEU A 224 25.90 -4.29 -1.64
N ALA A 225 26.60 -3.58 -2.54
CA ALA A 225 27.78 -4.10 -3.20
C ALA A 225 28.94 -4.32 -2.22
N ALA A 226 29.16 -3.38 -1.29
CA ALA A 226 30.15 -3.52 -0.24
C ALA A 226 29.86 -4.71 0.70
N ALA A 227 28.57 -5.04 0.88
CA ALA A 227 28.12 -6.22 1.62
C ALA A 227 28.16 -7.53 0.79
N GLY A 228 28.47 -7.44 -0.50
CA GLY A 228 28.47 -8.60 -1.41
C GLY A 228 27.08 -9.08 -1.86
N GLU A 229 26.04 -8.29 -1.59
CA GLU A 229 24.66 -8.62 -1.93
C GLU A 229 24.32 -8.36 -3.40
N VAL A 230 25.04 -7.44 -4.05
CA VAL A 230 24.95 -7.20 -5.50
C VAL A 230 26.36 -7.08 -6.10
N PRO A 231 26.55 -7.36 -7.40
CA PRO A 231 27.86 -7.20 -8.04
C PRO A 231 28.35 -5.74 -8.00
N GLN A 232 29.65 -5.52 -7.72
CA GLN A 232 30.24 -4.19 -7.70
C GLN A 232 30.06 -3.48 -9.05
N SER A 233 30.25 -4.21 -10.16
CA SER A 233 30.03 -3.70 -11.52
C SER A 233 28.63 -3.18 -11.80
N PHE A 234 27.64 -3.58 -11.00
CA PHE A 234 26.28 -3.07 -11.07
C PHE A 234 26.08 -1.79 -10.26
N ALA A 235 26.80 -1.62 -9.16
CA ALA A 235 26.73 -0.44 -8.31
C ALA A 235 27.59 0.76 -8.79
N ASP A 236 28.58 0.50 -9.63
CA ASP A 236 29.55 1.51 -10.12
C ASP A 236 28.94 2.54 -11.10
N PRO A 237 28.01 2.17 -12.04
CA PRO A 237 27.42 3.12 -12.96
C PRO A 237 26.63 4.23 -12.24
N PRO A 238 26.60 5.46 -12.81
CA PRO A 238 25.83 6.56 -12.24
C PRO A 238 24.31 6.30 -12.20
N ASP A 239 23.81 5.48 -13.13
CA ASP A 239 22.41 5.09 -13.23
C ASP A 239 22.28 3.55 -13.26
N PRO A 240 22.35 2.88 -12.11
CA PRO A 240 22.39 1.42 -12.04
C PRO A 240 21.16 0.72 -12.62
N LEU A 241 20.00 1.38 -12.58
CA LEU A 241 18.74 0.85 -13.15
C LEU A 241 18.50 1.31 -14.60
N ALA A 242 19.49 1.88 -15.27
CA ALA A 242 19.37 2.35 -16.67
C ALA A 242 18.98 1.23 -17.64
N PHE A 243 19.29 -0.03 -17.32
CA PHE A 243 18.91 -1.19 -18.15
C PHE A 243 17.39 -1.35 -18.31
N LEU A 244 16.59 -0.75 -17.41
CA LEU A 244 15.12 -0.75 -17.49
C LEU A 244 14.58 0.33 -18.47
N ILE A 245 15.44 1.30 -18.87
CA ILE A 245 15.01 2.49 -19.62
C ILE A 245 15.42 2.34 -21.09
N HIS A 246 14.51 1.81 -21.91
CA HIS A 246 14.69 1.60 -23.35
C HIS A 246 13.33 1.56 -24.06
N ASP A 247 13.30 1.50 -25.38
CA ASP A 247 12.09 1.67 -26.20
C ASP A 247 10.97 0.67 -25.84
N ASP A 248 11.31 -0.60 -25.59
CA ASP A 248 10.34 -1.62 -25.15
C ASP A 248 10.19 -1.69 -23.63
N GLY A 249 11.07 -1.03 -22.90
CA GLY A 249 11.15 -1.02 -21.43
C GLY A 249 10.31 0.06 -20.76
N ALA A 250 10.79 0.56 -19.65
CA ALA A 250 10.17 1.65 -18.91
C ALA A 250 10.68 3.01 -19.37
N SER A 251 9.88 4.06 -19.18
CA SER A 251 10.28 5.44 -19.46
C SER A 251 11.07 6.09 -18.32
N THR A 252 10.89 5.60 -17.08
CA THR A 252 11.58 6.06 -15.86
C THR A 252 11.66 4.93 -14.84
N VAL A 253 12.52 5.08 -13.83
CA VAL A 253 12.58 4.12 -12.71
C VAL A 253 11.24 4.00 -11.95
N PRO A 254 10.51 5.08 -11.63
CA PRO A 254 9.16 4.95 -11.07
C PRO A 254 8.16 4.23 -11.98
N ASP A 255 8.24 4.43 -13.31
CA ASP A 255 7.43 3.69 -14.28
C ASP A 255 7.73 2.19 -14.22
N ALA A 256 9.02 1.82 -14.20
CA ALA A 256 9.45 0.44 -14.03
C ALA A 256 8.92 -0.17 -12.73
N ALA A 257 9.01 0.57 -11.62
CA ALA A 257 8.57 0.11 -10.31
C ALA A 257 7.06 -0.18 -10.28
N TYR A 258 6.21 0.68 -10.85
CA TYR A 258 4.77 0.44 -10.94
C TYR A 258 4.45 -0.76 -11.84
N ARG A 259 5.08 -0.87 -13.02
CA ARG A 259 4.87 -1.99 -13.96
C ARG A 259 5.33 -3.32 -13.37
N PHE A 260 6.43 -3.32 -12.63
CA PHE A 260 6.94 -4.51 -11.94
C PHE A 260 5.92 -5.06 -10.95
N VAL A 261 5.41 -4.22 -10.06
CA VAL A 261 4.49 -4.68 -8.99
C VAL A 261 3.08 -4.95 -9.50
N ARG A 262 2.61 -4.18 -10.51
CA ARG A 262 1.24 -4.30 -11.03
C ARG A 262 0.94 -5.68 -11.61
N HIS A 263 1.94 -6.29 -12.22
CA HIS A 263 1.80 -7.57 -12.91
C HIS A 263 2.34 -8.76 -12.12
N GLU A 264 2.67 -8.56 -10.84
CA GLU A 264 3.03 -9.66 -9.95
C GLU A 264 1.79 -10.49 -9.62
N PRO A 265 1.80 -11.82 -9.85
CA PRO A 265 0.67 -12.69 -9.53
C PRO A 265 0.32 -12.67 -8.04
N GLY A 266 -0.88 -12.22 -7.72
CA GLY A 266 -1.36 -12.09 -6.34
C GLY A 266 -1.52 -10.63 -5.90
N VAL A 267 -1.22 -9.66 -6.75
CA VAL A 267 -1.48 -8.24 -6.52
C VAL A 267 -2.81 -7.85 -7.19
N ASP A 268 -3.80 -7.44 -6.39
CA ASP A 268 -5.07 -6.94 -6.93
C ASP A 268 -5.00 -5.43 -7.20
N VAL A 269 -4.56 -4.64 -6.21
CA VAL A 269 -4.52 -3.18 -6.29
C VAL A 269 -3.14 -2.65 -5.93
N VAL A 270 -2.61 -1.77 -6.76
CA VAL A 270 -1.38 -1.01 -6.47
C VAL A 270 -1.77 0.34 -5.87
N LEU A 271 -1.40 0.55 -4.60
CA LEU A 271 -1.59 1.83 -3.95
C LEU A 271 -0.49 2.81 -4.34
N PHE A 272 -0.91 4.01 -4.73
CA PHE A 272 0.00 5.13 -4.98
C PHE A 272 -0.46 6.37 -4.22
N GLY A 273 0.46 7.25 -3.84
CA GLY A 273 0.15 8.47 -3.09
C GLY A 273 0.83 9.67 -3.72
N THR A 274 0.09 10.77 -3.88
CA THR A 274 0.64 12.05 -4.38
C THR A 274 -0.26 13.22 -3.97
N GLY A 275 0.33 14.41 -3.88
CA GLY A 275 -0.38 15.69 -3.82
C GLY A 275 -0.20 16.51 -5.10
N ASP A 276 0.38 15.95 -6.16
CA ASP A 276 0.64 16.64 -7.43
C ASP A 276 -0.23 16.08 -8.56
N PRO A 277 -0.99 16.94 -9.27
CA PRO A 277 -1.88 16.51 -10.36
C PRO A 277 -1.16 15.88 -11.56
N ALA A 278 0.09 16.26 -11.84
CA ALA A 278 0.87 15.68 -12.92
C ALA A 278 1.35 14.28 -12.52
N HIS A 279 1.88 14.13 -11.30
CA HIS A 279 2.27 12.83 -10.74
C HIS A 279 1.06 11.89 -10.63
N LEU A 280 -0.14 12.39 -10.30
CA LEU A 280 -1.36 11.58 -10.28
C LEU A 280 -1.59 10.90 -11.63
N ARG A 281 -1.57 11.66 -12.72
CA ARG A 281 -1.77 11.13 -14.09
C ARG A 281 -0.66 10.17 -14.49
N THR A 282 0.59 10.54 -14.23
CA THR A 282 1.74 9.72 -14.58
C THR A 282 1.73 8.37 -13.84
N ASN A 283 1.44 8.37 -12.54
CA ASN A 283 1.38 7.14 -11.74
C ASN A 283 0.29 6.20 -12.23
N ILE A 284 -0.92 6.71 -12.48
CA ILE A 284 -2.02 5.92 -13.06
C ILE A 284 -1.64 5.38 -14.42
N ALA A 285 -1.06 6.22 -15.30
CA ALA A 285 -0.63 5.79 -16.62
C ALA A 285 0.42 4.66 -16.54
N SER A 286 1.38 4.75 -15.63
CA SER A 286 2.40 3.70 -15.41
C SER A 286 1.78 2.39 -14.92
N ILE A 287 0.83 2.44 -13.98
CA ILE A 287 0.13 1.25 -13.46
C ILE A 287 -0.68 0.55 -14.57
N LEU A 288 -1.18 1.30 -15.53
CA LEU A 288 -2.00 0.77 -16.65
C LEU A 288 -1.18 0.26 -17.83
N LYS A 289 0.15 0.48 -17.85
CA LYS A 289 1.02 -0.04 -18.92
C LYS A 289 1.14 -1.57 -18.86
N PRO A 290 1.53 -2.22 -19.98
CA PRO A 290 1.87 -3.63 -20.01
C PRO A 290 3.00 -3.99 -19.01
N PRO A 291 3.18 -5.28 -18.66
CA PRO A 291 4.30 -5.71 -17.84
C PRO A 291 5.64 -5.27 -18.47
N LEU A 292 6.67 -5.15 -17.63
CA LEU A 292 8.03 -5.01 -18.13
C LEU A 292 8.40 -6.21 -19.01
N PRO A 293 9.30 -6.05 -19.99
CA PRO A 293 9.86 -7.16 -20.76
C PRO A 293 10.39 -8.27 -19.84
N GLU A 294 10.26 -9.51 -20.32
CA GLU A 294 10.74 -10.66 -19.52
C GLU A 294 12.23 -10.58 -19.15
N PRO A 295 13.16 -10.16 -20.03
CA PRO A 295 14.56 -10.00 -19.67
C PRO A 295 14.76 -9.02 -18.49
N ASP A 296 14.04 -7.91 -18.47
CA ASP A 296 14.12 -6.90 -17.40
C ASP A 296 13.64 -7.46 -16.05
N ARG A 297 12.52 -8.20 -16.08
CA ARG A 297 11.97 -8.84 -14.89
C ARG A 297 12.91 -9.94 -14.36
N ALA A 298 13.46 -10.74 -15.25
CA ALA A 298 14.43 -11.77 -14.90
C ALA A 298 15.70 -11.15 -14.29
N GLN A 299 16.22 -10.07 -14.86
CA GLN A 299 17.37 -9.35 -14.32
C GLN A 299 17.06 -8.73 -12.95
N LEU A 300 15.90 -8.09 -12.75
CA LEU A 300 15.48 -7.59 -11.44
C LEU A 300 15.37 -8.71 -10.39
N SER A 301 14.87 -9.86 -10.78
CA SER A 301 14.77 -11.02 -9.88
C SER A 301 16.15 -11.60 -9.54
N ALA A 302 17.06 -11.69 -10.52
CA ALA A 302 18.42 -12.16 -10.30
C ALA A 302 19.23 -11.22 -9.39
N LEU A 303 19.06 -9.89 -9.57
CA LEU A 303 19.79 -8.88 -8.78
C LEU A 303 19.24 -8.71 -7.36
N PHE A 304 17.92 -8.78 -7.19
CA PHE A 304 17.26 -8.32 -5.97
C PHE A 304 16.31 -9.32 -5.32
N GLY A 305 16.06 -10.47 -5.96
CA GLY A 305 15.07 -11.44 -5.46
C GLY A 305 15.42 -12.03 -4.09
N HIS A 306 16.70 -12.06 -3.74
CA HIS A 306 17.19 -12.54 -2.44
C HIS A 306 17.18 -11.45 -1.34
N LEU A 307 17.01 -10.18 -1.71
CA LEU A 307 17.07 -9.06 -0.76
C LEU A 307 15.81 -8.99 0.09
N VAL A 308 16.01 -8.73 1.38
CA VAL A 308 14.93 -8.60 2.36
C VAL A 308 15.04 -7.28 3.10
N GLY A 309 13.97 -6.49 3.09
CA GLY A 309 13.87 -5.27 3.88
C GLY A 309 14.60 -4.05 3.32
N VAL A 310 15.11 -4.11 2.10
CA VAL A 310 15.76 -2.98 1.46
C VAL A 310 14.72 -1.94 1.01
N GLY A 311 14.94 -0.67 1.30
CA GLY A 311 14.07 0.43 0.84
C GLY A 311 12.70 0.52 1.51
N LEU A 312 12.48 -0.16 2.63
CA LEU A 312 11.23 -0.13 3.40
C LEU A 312 11.14 1.09 4.33
N ASP A 313 11.35 2.28 3.84
CA ASP A 313 11.23 3.50 4.63
C ASP A 313 9.75 3.84 4.93
N ALA A 314 9.48 4.32 6.14
CA ALA A 314 8.15 4.72 6.58
C ALA A 314 8.12 6.20 7.02
N PRO A 315 7.07 6.97 6.66
CA PRO A 315 7.01 8.41 6.93
C PRO A 315 7.14 8.78 8.41
N HIS A 316 6.57 7.97 9.29
CA HIS A 316 6.58 8.23 10.73
C HIS A 316 7.93 7.94 11.41
N LEU A 317 8.80 7.13 10.77
CA LEU A 317 10.14 6.84 11.28
C LEU A 317 11.17 7.88 10.87
N SER A 318 10.88 8.70 9.85
CA SER A 318 11.76 9.73 9.33
C SER A 318 11.53 11.12 9.93
N ARG A 319 10.52 11.30 10.78
CA ARG A 319 10.29 12.57 11.50
C ARG A 319 11.04 12.55 12.83
N PRO A 320 11.92 13.53 13.13
CA PRO A 320 12.43 13.69 14.48
C PRO A 320 11.24 13.87 15.43
N ARG A 321 11.25 13.17 16.58
CA ARG A 321 10.28 13.41 17.66
C ARG A 321 10.46 14.89 18.11
N ARG A 322 9.45 15.71 17.88
CA ARG A 322 9.37 17.05 18.45
C ARG A 322 8.98 16.95 19.92
#